data_b488aed73cfafa554971206c739e6255
#
_entry.id   b488aed73cfafa554971206c739e6255
#
_cell.length_a   1.000
_cell.length_b   1.000
_cell.length_c   1.000
_cell.angle_alpha   90.00
_cell.angle_beta   90.00
_cell.angle_gamma   90.00
#
_symmetry.space_group_name_H-M   'P 1'
#
loop_
_entity.id
_entity.type
_entity.pdbx_description
1 polymer ?
#
loop_
_entity_poly.entity_id
_entity_poly.type
_entity_poly.pdbx_seq_one_letter_code
_entity_poly.pdbx_strand_id
1 'polypeptide(L)'
;MLDKTKFEFIKNKYGHWASWAIWADEGEKPKSNVGDLSVFDITKNKELLSQLKPNIILVGLNISRGMIKHPLANFHDARSEATDYKIRFALRGSPFWGGYMTDIIKDFDQKNSGKVASYLKTHKAFEEENIKIFREEINDLGINNPTIIAFGGGTYSVLTRNLKKEFKIIKISHYAHF
;
A
#
# COMPACT_ATOMS: atom_id res chain seq x y z
N MET A 1 10.10 -8.36 -14.55
CA MET A 1 9.54 -7.01 -14.87
C MET A 1 8.04 -7.17 -15.03
N LEU A 2 7.26 -6.24 -14.51
CA LEU A 2 5.80 -6.26 -14.66
C LEU A 2 5.44 -5.84 -16.09
N ASP A 3 4.67 -6.64 -16.82
CA ASP A 3 4.14 -6.27 -18.13
C ASP A 3 2.77 -5.57 -18.02
N LYS A 4 2.27 -5.04 -19.14
CA LYS A 4 0.99 -4.33 -19.21
C LYS A 4 -0.17 -5.23 -18.78
N THR A 5 -0.20 -6.48 -19.20
CA THR A 5 -1.29 -7.42 -18.89
C THR A 5 -1.37 -7.67 -17.39
N LYS A 6 -0.23 -7.92 -16.76
CA LYS A 6 -0.14 -8.12 -15.32
C LYS A 6 -0.48 -6.87 -14.54
N PHE A 7 -0.01 -5.68 -14.98
CA PHE A 7 -0.38 -4.41 -14.37
C PHE A 7 -1.90 -4.17 -14.37
N GLU A 8 -2.54 -4.34 -15.52
CA GLU A 8 -4.00 -4.17 -15.62
C GLU A 8 -4.76 -5.22 -14.81
N PHE A 9 -4.27 -6.47 -14.77
CA PHE A 9 -4.84 -7.50 -13.90
C PHE A 9 -4.80 -7.09 -12.43
N ILE A 10 -3.63 -6.67 -11.92
CA ILE A 10 -3.45 -6.22 -10.52
C ILE A 10 -4.32 -5.01 -10.23
N LYS A 11 -4.34 -4.00 -11.11
CA LYS A 11 -5.17 -2.80 -10.99
C LYS A 11 -6.67 -3.15 -10.91
N ASN A 12 -7.15 -4.04 -11.76
CA ASN A 12 -8.57 -4.41 -11.80
C ASN A 12 -8.97 -5.26 -10.58
N LYS A 13 -8.11 -6.17 -10.12
CA LYS A 13 -8.41 -7.05 -9.00
C LYS A 13 -8.23 -6.37 -7.64
N TYR A 14 -7.16 -5.59 -7.48
CA TYR A 14 -6.75 -5.06 -6.18
C TYR A 14 -6.72 -3.52 -6.09
N GLY A 15 -6.94 -2.80 -7.18
CA GLY A 15 -6.82 -1.34 -7.20
C GLY A 15 -7.77 -0.60 -6.26
N HIS A 16 -8.82 -1.25 -5.75
CA HIS A 16 -9.70 -0.69 -4.73
C HIS A 16 -9.12 -0.77 -3.29
N TRP A 17 -8.03 -1.51 -3.08
CA TRP A 17 -7.29 -1.59 -1.81
C TRP A 17 -5.85 -1.16 -1.93
N ALA A 18 -5.28 -1.30 -3.11
CA ALA A 18 -3.86 -1.21 -3.35
C ALA A 18 -3.50 -0.07 -4.30
N SER A 19 -2.21 0.24 -4.34
CA SER A 19 -1.60 1.20 -5.25
C SER A 19 -0.12 0.86 -5.48
N TRP A 20 0.61 1.80 -6.06
CA TRP A 20 2.05 1.75 -6.21
C TRP A 20 2.70 3.01 -5.68
N ALA A 21 3.89 2.90 -5.13
CA ALA A 21 4.64 4.03 -4.58
C ALA A 21 5.22 4.93 -5.69
N ILE A 22 4.35 5.47 -6.53
CA ILE A 22 4.65 6.43 -7.59
C ILE A 22 3.65 7.58 -7.49
N TRP A 23 4.13 8.79 -7.44
CA TRP A 23 3.30 10.00 -7.40
C TRP A 23 3.77 10.98 -8.47
N ALA A 24 2.87 11.87 -8.87
CA ALA A 24 3.22 13.03 -9.67
C ALA A 24 4.20 13.95 -8.92
N ASP A 25 4.94 14.72 -9.69
CA ASP A 25 5.88 15.69 -9.12
C ASP A 25 5.17 16.72 -8.23
N GLU A 26 5.89 17.18 -7.23
CA GLU A 26 5.41 18.26 -6.37
C GLU A 26 5.22 19.54 -7.19
N GLY A 27 4.10 20.22 -6.92
CA GLY A 27 3.92 21.59 -7.32
C GLY A 27 4.50 22.54 -6.25
N GLU A 28 3.91 23.73 -6.13
CA GLU A 28 4.37 24.76 -5.19
C GLU A 28 4.26 24.35 -3.71
N LYS A 29 3.42 23.39 -3.37
CA LYS A 29 3.18 22.94 -1.99
C LYS A 29 3.43 21.46 -1.86
N PRO A 30 3.91 20.97 -0.69
CA PRO A 30 4.18 19.54 -0.46
C PRO A 30 2.99 18.60 -0.70
N LYS A 31 1.75 19.10 -0.63
CA LYS A 31 0.53 18.33 -0.92
C LYS A 31 0.08 18.38 -2.37
N SER A 32 0.66 19.25 -3.18
CA SER A 32 0.26 19.40 -4.59
C SER A 32 0.44 18.08 -5.33
N ASN A 33 -0.50 17.78 -6.20
CA ASN A 33 -0.46 16.63 -7.13
C ASN A 33 -0.37 15.23 -6.44
N VAL A 34 -0.55 15.14 -5.12
CA VAL A 34 -0.48 13.84 -4.43
C VAL A 34 -1.59 12.89 -4.89
N GLY A 35 -2.75 13.44 -5.23
CA GLY A 35 -3.91 12.70 -5.74
C GLY A 35 -3.99 12.60 -7.27
N ASP A 36 -2.96 13.00 -7.98
CA ASP A 36 -2.92 12.87 -9.44
C ASP A 36 -2.63 11.42 -9.84
N LEU A 37 -3.68 10.71 -10.24
CA LEU A 37 -3.61 9.32 -10.65
C LEU A 37 -3.22 9.14 -12.13
N SER A 38 -3.00 10.22 -12.89
CA SER A 38 -2.54 10.13 -14.27
C SER A 38 -1.17 9.47 -14.40
N VAL A 39 -0.39 9.44 -13.30
CA VAL A 39 0.87 8.70 -13.21
C VAL A 39 0.72 7.20 -13.49
N PHE A 40 -0.50 6.65 -13.29
CA PHE A 40 -0.83 5.25 -13.57
C PHE A 40 -1.43 5.02 -14.96
N ASP A 41 -1.52 6.06 -15.76
CA ASP A 41 -1.94 5.93 -17.16
C ASP A 41 -0.75 5.54 -18.03
N ILE A 42 -0.70 4.28 -18.43
CA ILE A 42 0.38 3.73 -19.27
C ILE A 42 0.49 4.38 -20.65
N THR A 43 -0.53 5.11 -21.11
CA THR A 43 -0.48 5.84 -22.39
C THR A 43 0.24 7.17 -22.23
N LYS A 44 0.16 7.79 -21.06
CA LYS A 44 0.81 9.05 -20.71
C LYS A 44 2.19 8.85 -20.09
N ASN A 45 2.30 7.88 -19.15
CA ASN A 45 3.54 7.53 -18.48
C ASN A 45 4.12 6.24 -19.09
N LYS A 46 4.90 6.38 -20.16
CA LYS A 46 5.50 5.24 -20.89
C LYS A 46 6.54 4.48 -20.06
N GLU A 47 7.10 5.11 -19.04
CA GLU A 47 8.09 4.51 -18.17
C GLU A 47 7.49 3.84 -16.94
N LEU A 48 6.16 3.95 -16.73
CA LEU A 48 5.49 3.42 -15.55
C LEU A 48 5.91 1.98 -15.26
N LEU A 49 5.76 1.08 -16.22
CA LEU A 49 5.99 -0.35 -16.02
C LEU A 49 7.45 -0.68 -15.63
N SER A 50 8.41 0.10 -16.11
CA SER A 50 9.83 -0.06 -15.75
C SER A 50 10.15 0.44 -14.34
N GLN A 51 9.36 1.34 -13.80
CA GLN A 51 9.50 1.88 -12.45
C GLN A 51 8.89 0.97 -11.38
N LEU A 52 7.93 0.10 -11.74
CA LEU A 52 7.23 -0.75 -10.78
C LEU A 52 8.14 -1.85 -10.22
N LYS A 53 8.11 -2.00 -8.89
CA LYS A 53 8.93 -2.95 -8.12
C LYS A 53 8.04 -3.89 -7.30
N PRO A 54 7.44 -4.91 -7.91
CA PRO A 54 6.52 -5.82 -7.23
C PRO A 54 7.18 -6.64 -6.10
N ASN A 55 8.51 -6.73 -6.08
CA ASN A 55 9.29 -7.40 -5.03
C ASN A 55 9.45 -6.56 -3.75
N ILE A 56 8.97 -5.31 -3.74
CA ILE A 56 8.91 -4.44 -2.57
C ILE A 56 7.45 -4.20 -2.25
N ILE A 57 7.01 -4.58 -1.05
CA ILE A 57 5.62 -4.44 -0.61
C ILE A 57 5.57 -3.55 0.62
N LEU A 58 4.96 -2.39 0.47
CA LEU A 58 4.76 -1.39 1.51
C LEU A 58 3.35 -1.57 2.10
N VAL A 59 3.26 -1.82 3.40
CA VAL A 59 2.01 -2.26 4.02
C VAL A 59 1.55 -1.30 5.10
N GLY A 60 0.33 -0.78 4.93
CA GLY A 60 -0.44 -0.08 5.96
C GLY A 60 -1.26 -1.03 6.82
N LEU A 61 -1.92 -0.49 7.86
CA LEU A 61 -2.75 -1.32 8.75
C LEU A 61 -4.13 -1.57 8.15
N ASN A 62 -4.83 -0.52 7.78
CA ASN A 62 -6.18 -0.57 7.22
C ASN A 62 -6.54 0.74 6.52
N ILE A 63 -7.48 0.68 5.59
CA ILE A 63 -8.06 1.87 4.96
C ILE A 63 -8.87 2.60 6.03
N SER A 64 -8.37 3.76 6.47
CA SER A 64 -8.93 4.48 7.61
C SER A 64 -9.98 5.54 7.23
N ARG A 65 -10.36 5.68 5.96
CA ARG A 65 -11.10 6.84 5.45
C ARG A 65 -12.15 6.54 4.39
N GLY A 66 -12.91 5.49 4.59
CA GLY A 66 -13.99 5.14 3.68
C GLY A 66 -13.53 4.53 2.35
N MET A 67 -14.47 4.32 1.46
CA MET A 67 -14.25 3.61 0.21
C MET A 67 -13.32 4.37 -0.75
N ILE A 68 -12.37 3.66 -1.34
CA ILE A 68 -11.54 4.15 -2.44
C ILE A 68 -12.40 4.31 -3.70
N LYS A 69 -12.50 5.52 -4.23
CA LYS A 69 -13.39 5.85 -5.36
C LYS A 69 -12.83 5.47 -6.73
N HIS A 70 -11.52 5.44 -6.86
CA HIS A 70 -10.82 5.16 -8.11
C HIS A 70 -9.76 4.09 -7.91
N PRO A 71 -9.54 3.20 -8.87
CA PRO A 71 -8.47 2.23 -8.78
C PRO A 71 -7.11 2.91 -8.53
N LEU A 72 -6.30 2.31 -7.67
CA LEU A 72 -4.97 2.79 -7.28
C LEU A 72 -4.95 4.12 -6.50
N ALA A 73 -6.10 4.60 -5.98
CA ALA A 73 -6.17 5.84 -5.22
C ALA A 73 -5.78 5.67 -3.73
N ASN A 74 -5.63 4.45 -3.22
CA ASN A 74 -5.13 4.23 -1.87
C ASN A 74 -3.70 4.79 -1.75
N PHE A 75 -3.38 5.45 -0.64
CA PHE A 75 -2.12 6.19 -0.42
C PHE A 75 -1.89 7.42 -1.34
N HIS A 76 -2.96 7.90 -2.01
CA HIS A 76 -2.93 9.09 -2.87
C HIS A 76 -3.99 10.12 -2.44
N ASP A 77 -4.25 10.22 -1.15
CA ASP A 77 -5.26 11.13 -0.61
C ASP A 77 -4.77 12.58 -0.60
N ALA A 78 -5.44 13.42 -1.39
CA ALA A 78 -5.13 14.86 -1.51
C ALA A 78 -5.91 15.75 -0.53
N ARG A 79 -6.78 15.20 0.33
CA ARG A 79 -7.56 15.99 1.30
C ARG A 79 -6.66 16.73 2.28
N SER A 80 -7.16 17.82 2.84
CA SER A 80 -6.38 18.72 3.71
C SER A 80 -5.78 18.02 4.94
N GLU A 81 -6.51 17.07 5.51
CA GLU A 81 -6.10 16.28 6.67
C GLU A 81 -5.23 15.07 6.33
N ALA A 82 -5.10 14.72 5.04
CA ALA A 82 -4.32 13.58 4.61
C ALA A 82 -2.81 13.79 4.77
N THR A 83 -2.09 12.70 5.00
CA THR A 83 -0.64 12.70 5.22
C THR A 83 0.14 11.91 4.17
N ASP A 84 -0.52 11.49 3.09
CA ASP A 84 0.07 10.66 2.04
C ASP A 84 1.23 11.34 1.29
N TYR A 85 1.22 12.70 1.23
CA TYR A 85 2.36 13.47 0.73
C TYR A 85 3.66 13.19 1.49
N LYS A 86 3.58 12.80 2.78
CA LYS A 86 4.75 12.42 3.58
C LYS A 86 5.35 11.09 3.13
N ILE A 87 4.51 10.13 2.66
CA ILE A 87 4.99 8.87 2.07
C ILE A 87 5.75 9.20 0.79
N ARG A 88 5.15 10.02 -0.10
CA ARG A 88 5.81 10.48 -1.33
C ARG A 88 7.18 11.09 -1.02
N PHE A 89 7.23 12.03 -0.08
CA PHE A 89 8.48 12.69 0.32
C PHE A 89 9.53 11.68 0.83
N ALA A 90 9.13 10.76 1.71
CA ALA A 90 10.03 9.78 2.30
C ALA A 90 10.57 8.74 1.28
N LEU A 91 9.77 8.42 0.26
CA LEU A 91 10.13 7.39 -0.73
C LEU A 91 10.80 7.96 -1.99
N ARG A 92 10.67 9.26 -2.25
CA ARG A 92 11.30 9.91 -3.42
C ARG A 92 12.82 9.69 -3.41
N GLY A 93 13.35 9.21 -4.54
CA GLY A 93 14.79 8.92 -4.69
C GLY A 93 15.29 7.73 -3.87
N SER A 94 14.41 7.04 -3.13
CA SER A 94 14.77 5.83 -2.40
C SER A 94 14.64 4.57 -3.29
N PRO A 95 15.26 3.45 -2.90
CA PRO A 95 15.08 2.18 -3.60
C PRO A 95 13.64 1.64 -3.53
N PHE A 96 12.80 2.20 -2.66
CA PHE A 96 11.41 1.77 -2.43
C PHE A 96 10.40 2.46 -3.35
N TRP A 97 10.81 3.50 -4.08
CA TRP A 97 9.98 4.13 -5.12
C TRP A 97 9.58 3.08 -6.15
N GLY A 98 8.29 3.03 -6.48
CA GLY A 98 7.72 2.02 -7.38
C GLY A 98 7.26 0.73 -6.67
N GLY A 99 7.45 0.60 -5.35
CA GLY A 99 6.97 -0.54 -4.58
C GLY A 99 5.45 -0.69 -4.60
N TYR A 100 4.94 -1.92 -4.49
CA TYR A 100 3.52 -2.19 -4.33
C TYR A 100 3.06 -1.74 -2.94
N MET A 101 1.92 -1.06 -2.86
CA MET A 101 1.36 -0.53 -1.60
C MET A 101 -0.01 -1.13 -1.36
N THR A 102 -0.25 -1.64 -0.14
CA THR A 102 -1.55 -2.17 0.27
C THR A 102 -1.76 -2.06 1.78
N ASP A 103 -2.98 -2.25 2.24
CA ASP A 103 -3.28 -2.41 3.66
C ASP A 103 -3.46 -3.89 4.02
N ILE A 104 -3.00 -4.29 5.22
CA ILE A 104 -3.11 -5.68 5.65
C ILE A 104 -4.54 -6.06 6.04
N ILE A 105 -5.34 -5.11 6.51
CA ILE A 105 -6.75 -5.30 6.84
C ILE A 105 -7.59 -4.55 5.81
N LYS A 106 -8.37 -5.29 5.05
CA LYS A 106 -9.26 -4.79 3.99
C LYS A 106 -10.62 -4.42 4.57
N ASP A 107 -11.31 -3.49 3.93
CA ASP A 107 -12.72 -3.14 4.17
C ASP A 107 -13.09 -2.90 5.64
N PHE A 108 -12.16 -2.34 6.41
CA PHE A 108 -12.37 -2.00 7.81
C PHE A 108 -12.05 -0.52 8.08
N ASP A 109 -13.06 0.34 7.90
CA ASP A 109 -12.93 1.78 8.10
C ASP A 109 -12.85 2.12 9.60
N GLN A 110 -11.63 2.20 10.10
CA GLN A 110 -11.34 2.57 11.49
C GLN A 110 -10.09 3.43 11.59
N LYS A 111 -10.24 4.69 12.02
CA LYS A 111 -9.13 5.65 12.17
C LYS A 111 -8.22 5.36 13.36
N ASN A 112 -8.73 4.70 14.38
CA ASN A 112 -7.98 4.42 15.60
C ASN A 112 -7.36 3.02 15.53
N SER A 113 -6.04 2.96 15.39
CA SER A 113 -5.29 1.69 15.31
C SER A 113 -5.43 0.80 16.56
N GLY A 114 -5.64 1.39 17.74
CA GLY A 114 -5.92 0.64 18.97
C GLY A 114 -7.26 -0.08 18.90
N LYS A 115 -8.29 0.53 18.30
CA LYS A 115 -9.58 -0.12 18.06
C LYS A 115 -9.47 -1.25 17.03
N VAL A 116 -8.66 -1.06 15.97
CA VAL A 116 -8.34 -2.15 15.03
C VAL A 116 -7.70 -3.31 15.77
N ALA A 117 -6.66 -3.06 16.57
CA ALA A 117 -5.98 -4.09 17.34
C ALA A 117 -6.90 -4.83 18.33
N SER A 118 -7.80 -4.11 18.99
CA SER A 118 -8.79 -4.70 19.90
C SER A 118 -9.80 -5.57 19.15
N TYR A 119 -10.28 -5.11 18.00
CA TYR A 119 -11.19 -5.88 17.15
C TYR A 119 -10.55 -7.20 16.69
N LEU A 120 -9.32 -7.16 16.19
CA LEU A 120 -8.60 -8.35 15.72
C LEU A 120 -8.31 -9.38 16.82
N LYS A 121 -8.26 -8.97 18.10
CA LYS A 121 -8.10 -9.91 19.22
C LYS A 121 -9.29 -10.85 19.35
N THR A 122 -10.49 -10.37 19.10
CA THR A 122 -11.75 -11.11 19.27
C THR A 122 -12.32 -11.67 17.97
N HIS A 123 -11.84 -11.20 16.81
CA HIS A 123 -12.34 -11.59 15.49
C HIS A 123 -11.23 -12.28 14.66
N LYS A 124 -10.78 -13.44 15.13
CA LYS A 124 -9.65 -14.16 14.51
C LYS A 124 -9.92 -14.60 13.07
N ALA A 125 -11.12 -15.09 12.79
CA ALA A 125 -11.50 -15.49 11.44
C ALA A 125 -11.42 -14.32 10.45
N PHE A 126 -11.78 -13.10 10.88
CA PHE A 126 -11.65 -11.90 10.05
C PHE A 126 -10.18 -11.56 9.77
N GLU A 127 -9.30 -11.68 10.77
CA GLU A 127 -7.86 -11.50 10.56
C GLU A 127 -7.30 -12.55 9.59
N GLU A 128 -7.64 -13.82 9.78
CA GLU A 128 -7.20 -14.93 8.94
C GLU A 128 -7.61 -14.76 7.47
N GLU A 129 -8.85 -14.32 7.20
CA GLU A 129 -9.31 -14.04 5.84
C GLU A 129 -8.52 -12.90 5.20
N ASN A 130 -8.24 -11.83 5.93
CA ASN A 130 -7.40 -10.73 5.43
C ASN A 130 -5.96 -11.18 5.13
N ILE A 131 -5.40 -12.06 5.95
CA ILE A 131 -4.08 -12.65 5.70
C ILE A 131 -4.09 -13.54 4.45
N LYS A 132 -5.17 -14.28 4.22
CA LYS A 132 -5.36 -15.07 3.01
C LYS A 132 -5.38 -14.17 1.75
N ILE A 133 -6.18 -13.11 1.78
CA ILE A 133 -6.23 -12.11 0.68
C ILE A 133 -4.85 -11.52 0.43
N PHE A 134 -4.10 -11.16 1.47
CA PHE A 134 -2.75 -10.63 1.32
C PHE A 134 -1.78 -11.63 0.69
N ARG A 135 -1.86 -12.93 1.03
CA ARG A 135 -1.08 -13.97 0.34
C ARG A 135 -1.46 -14.09 -1.14
N GLU A 136 -2.74 -13.97 -1.47
CA GLU A 136 -3.22 -13.96 -2.86
C GLU A 136 -2.65 -12.76 -3.64
N GLU A 137 -2.60 -11.57 -3.04
CA GLU A 137 -1.95 -10.39 -3.66
C GLU A 137 -0.48 -10.68 -4.00
N ILE A 138 0.28 -11.22 -3.04
CA ILE A 138 1.70 -11.58 -3.25
C ILE A 138 1.86 -12.62 -4.37
N ASN A 139 1.04 -13.66 -4.35
CA ASN A 139 1.06 -14.70 -5.38
C ASN A 139 0.73 -14.12 -6.76
N ASP A 140 -0.27 -13.27 -6.84
CA ASP A 140 -0.70 -12.62 -8.08
C ASP A 140 0.32 -11.60 -8.59
N LEU A 141 1.14 -10.99 -7.73
CA LEU A 141 2.30 -10.21 -8.15
C LEU A 141 3.37 -11.09 -8.82
N GLY A 142 3.35 -12.41 -8.59
CA GLY A 142 4.29 -13.38 -9.17
C GLY A 142 5.67 -13.33 -8.54
N ILE A 143 5.75 -12.97 -7.25
CA ILE A 143 7.03 -12.79 -6.52
C ILE A 143 7.15 -13.82 -5.41
N ASN A 144 8.22 -14.61 -5.43
CA ASN A 144 8.43 -15.67 -4.44
C ASN A 144 8.97 -15.14 -3.09
N ASN A 145 9.84 -14.14 -3.10
CA ASN A 145 10.50 -13.63 -1.89
C ASN A 145 10.46 -12.09 -1.83
N PRO A 146 9.28 -11.46 -1.66
CA PRO A 146 9.20 -10.01 -1.52
C PRO A 146 9.83 -9.54 -0.19
N THR A 147 10.33 -8.31 -0.20
CA THR A 147 10.63 -7.59 1.03
C THR A 147 9.38 -6.83 1.46
N ILE A 148 8.84 -7.16 2.63
CA ILE A 148 7.65 -6.52 3.18
C ILE A 148 8.08 -5.43 4.16
N ILE A 149 7.58 -4.21 3.96
CA ILE A 149 7.86 -3.05 4.80
C ILE A 149 6.58 -2.62 5.49
N ALA A 150 6.51 -2.76 6.80
CA ALA A 150 5.36 -2.44 7.63
C ALA A 150 5.41 -1.00 8.12
N PHE A 151 4.41 -0.19 7.81
CA PHE A 151 4.23 1.15 8.37
C PHE A 151 3.68 1.06 9.81
N GLY A 152 4.55 1.28 10.78
CA GLY A 152 4.20 1.34 12.21
C GLY A 152 4.08 -0.01 12.92
N GLY A 153 3.88 0.06 14.24
CA GLY A 153 3.89 -1.10 15.12
C GLY A 153 2.67 -2.00 14.97
N GLY A 154 1.49 -1.43 14.70
CA GLY A 154 0.25 -2.20 14.50
C GLY A 154 0.33 -3.15 13.32
N THR A 155 0.69 -2.61 12.15
CA THR A 155 0.90 -3.38 10.92
C THR A 155 1.98 -4.45 11.12
N TYR A 156 3.12 -4.07 11.69
CA TYR A 156 4.21 -5.00 11.96
C TYR A 156 3.78 -6.16 12.85
N SER A 157 2.98 -5.89 13.88
CA SER A 157 2.46 -6.93 14.78
C SER A 157 1.54 -7.92 14.06
N VAL A 158 0.64 -7.44 13.20
CA VAL A 158 -0.24 -8.33 12.39
C VAL A 158 0.58 -9.18 11.44
N LEU A 159 1.48 -8.57 10.68
CA LEU A 159 2.31 -9.27 9.71
C LEU A 159 3.21 -10.32 10.38
N THR A 160 3.91 -9.97 11.47
CA THR A 160 4.87 -10.88 12.09
C THR A 160 4.22 -12.08 12.75
N ARG A 161 3.07 -11.90 13.43
CA ARG A 161 2.40 -13.06 14.06
C ARG A 161 1.84 -14.06 13.05
N ASN A 162 1.54 -13.60 11.82
CA ASN A 162 0.94 -14.45 10.78
C ASN A 162 1.94 -14.91 9.70
N LEU A 163 2.97 -14.11 9.37
CA LEU A 163 3.73 -14.28 8.14
C LEU A 163 5.26 -14.29 8.32
N LYS A 164 5.79 -14.12 9.54
CA LYS A 164 7.26 -14.05 9.79
C LYS A 164 8.05 -15.29 9.38
N LYS A 165 7.39 -16.44 9.23
CA LYS A 165 8.02 -17.69 8.78
C LYS A 165 8.10 -17.78 7.26
N GLU A 166 7.31 -16.96 6.54
CA GLU A 166 7.17 -16.99 5.09
C GLU A 166 7.97 -15.86 4.44
N PHE A 167 8.00 -14.69 5.09
CA PHE A 167 8.55 -13.47 4.48
C PHE A 167 9.47 -12.70 5.41
N LYS A 168 10.42 -11.98 4.80
CA LYS A 168 11.22 -10.97 5.49
C LYS A 168 10.37 -9.72 5.70
N ILE A 169 10.13 -9.35 6.98
CA ILE A 169 9.31 -8.20 7.37
C ILE A 169 10.17 -7.16 8.09
N ILE A 170 10.17 -5.94 7.59
CA ILE A 170 10.91 -4.81 8.15
C ILE A 170 9.91 -3.80 8.69
N LYS A 171 10.10 -3.33 9.92
CA LYS A 171 9.29 -2.26 10.51
C LYS A 171 9.94 -0.91 10.27
N ILE A 172 9.14 0.06 9.82
CA ILE A 172 9.51 1.48 9.81
C ILE A 172 8.48 2.29 10.60
N SER A 173 8.82 3.52 10.96
CA SER A 173 7.88 4.45 11.61
C SER A 173 6.69 4.73 10.69
N HIS A 174 5.51 4.92 11.29
CA HIS A 174 4.34 5.31 10.52
C HIS A 174 4.47 6.79 10.10
N TYR A 175 4.27 7.07 8.84
CA TYR A 175 4.44 8.40 8.24
C TYR A 175 3.55 9.50 8.84
N ALA A 176 2.45 9.14 9.49
CA ALA A 176 1.58 10.10 10.17
C ALA A 176 2.11 10.58 11.55
N HIS A 177 3.23 10.02 12.04
CA HIS A 177 3.81 10.40 13.33
C HIS A 177 4.81 11.57 13.26
N PHE A 178 5.02 12.15 12.09
CA PHE A 178 5.95 13.26 11.87
C PHE A 178 5.23 14.53 11.43
#